data_b4af1635b46ed2717f862f68d7fcd2ff
#
_entry.id   b4af1635b46ed2717f862f68d7fcd2ff
#
_cell.length_a   1.000
_cell.length_b   1.000
_cell.length_c   1.000
_cell.angle_alpha   90.00
_cell.angle_beta   90.00
_cell.angle_gamma   90.00
#
_symmetry.space_group_name_H-M   'P 1'
#
loop_
_entity.id
_entity.type
_entity.pdbx_description
1 polymer ?
#
loop_
_entity_poly.entity_id
_entity_poly.type
_entity_poly.pdbx_seq_one_letter_code
_entity_poly.pdbx_strand_id
1 'polypeptide(L)'
;MDVNPTLLFLKVPAQNAISTTFPYTGDPPYSHGTGTGYTMDTVNRTHQYSEKGTWTTNTETGAPQLNPIDGPLPEDNEPSGYAQTDCVLEAMAFLEESHPGIFENSCLETMEIVQQTRVDKLTQGRQTYDWTLNRNQPAATALANTIEVFRSNGLTANESGRLIDFLKDVMDSMDKEGMEITTHFQRKRRVRDNMTKKMVTQRTIGKKKQRLSKKSYLIRALTLNTMTKDAERGKLKRRAIATPGMQIRGFVYFVETLARSICEKLEQSGLPVGGNEKKAKLANVVRKMMTNSQDTELSFTITGDNTKWNENQNPRMFLAMITYITRNQPEWFRNVLSIAPIMFSNKMARLGKGYMFESKSMKLRTQIPAEMLASIDLKYFNESTRKKIESIRPLLIDGTASLSPGMMMGMFNMLSTVLGVSILNLGQKRYTKTTYWWDGLQSSDDFALIVNAPNHEGIQAGVDRFYRTCKLVGINMSKKKSYINRTGTFEFTSFFYRYGFVANFSMELPSFGVSGINESADMSIGVTVIKNNMINNDLGPATAQMALQLFIKDYRYTYRCHRGDTQIQTRRSFELKKLWEQTRSKTGLLVSDGGPNLYNIRNLHIPEVCLKWELMDEDYQGRLCNPLNPFVS
;
A
#
# COMPACT_ATOMS: atom_id res chain seq x y z
N MET A 1 -17.59 -19.75 15.13
CA MET A 1 -16.50 -18.79 15.49
C MET A 1 -16.26 -18.93 16.97
N ASP A 2 -15.01 -19.12 17.40
CA ASP A 2 -14.73 -19.23 18.84
C ASP A 2 -14.88 -17.86 19.50
N VAL A 3 -15.80 -17.75 20.42
CA VAL A 3 -15.98 -16.54 21.23
C VAL A 3 -14.91 -16.53 22.30
N ASN A 4 -13.96 -15.60 22.22
CA ASN A 4 -12.96 -15.43 23.26
C ASN A 4 -13.00 -13.98 23.80
N PRO A 5 -13.94 -13.66 24.66
CA PRO A 5 -14.12 -12.31 25.21
C PRO A 5 -12.91 -11.86 26.04
N THR A 6 -12.17 -12.80 26.61
CA THR A 6 -11.04 -12.50 27.50
C THR A 6 -9.86 -11.89 26.74
N LEU A 7 -9.59 -12.37 25.52
CA LEU A 7 -8.43 -11.89 24.74
C LEU A 7 -8.55 -10.41 24.37
N LEU A 8 -9.74 -9.94 23.98
CA LEU A 8 -9.90 -8.53 23.61
C LEU A 8 -9.86 -7.61 24.84
N PHE A 9 -10.38 -8.05 25.99
CA PHE A 9 -10.28 -7.30 27.25
C PHE A 9 -8.84 -7.10 27.72
N LEU A 10 -7.97 -8.07 27.47
CA LEU A 10 -6.54 -7.99 27.82
C LEU A 10 -5.72 -7.29 26.73
N LYS A 11 -6.12 -7.40 25.46
CA LYS A 11 -5.37 -6.89 24.32
C LYS A 11 -5.15 -5.38 24.39
N VAL A 12 -6.20 -4.60 24.67
CA VAL A 12 -6.11 -3.13 24.70
C VAL A 12 -5.18 -2.63 25.82
N PRO A 13 -5.33 -3.03 27.09
CA PRO A 13 -4.38 -2.66 28.14
C PRO A 13 -2.96 -3.14 27.90
N ALA A 14 -2.79 -4.36 27.40
CA ALA A 14 -1.46 -4.91 27.10
C ALA A 14 -0.77 -4.13 25.97
N GLN A 15 -1.48 -3.79 24.90
CA GLN A 15 -0.92 -3.01 23.81
C GLN A 15 -0.58 -1.58 24.22
N ASN A 16 -1.40 -0.96 25.08
CA ASN A 16 -1.08 0.36 25.63
C ASN A 16 0.20 0.30 26.48
N ALA A 17 0.33 -0.67 27.36
CA ALA A 17 1.54 -0.86 28.16
C ALA A 17 2.77 -1.13 27.28
N ILE A 18 2.65 -1.96 26.25
CA ILE A 18 3.73 -2.27 25.32
C ILE A 18 4.13 -1.03 24.51
N SER A 19 3.20 -0.26 23.99
CA SER A 19 3.49 0.91 23.16
C SER A 19 4.14 2.05 23.95
N THR A 20 3.82 2.19 25.23
CA THR A 20 4.48 3.17 26.13
C THR A 20 5.83 2.71 26.63
N THR A 21 6.01 1.41 26.88
CA THR A 21 7.22 0.84 27.49
C THR A 21 8.25 0.42 26.43
N PHE A 22 7.78 -0.10 25.28
CA PHE A 22 8.62 -0.63 24.21
C PHE A 22 8.26 -0.02 22.85
N PRO A 23 8.47 1.32 22.66
CA PRO A 23 8.25 1.92 21.36
C PRO A 23 9.26 1.40 20.33
N TYR A 24 8.83 1.20 19.10
CA TYR A 24 9.73 0.89 18.00
C TYR A 24 10.51 2.14 17.60
N THR A 25 11.70 2.32 18.17
CA THR A 25 12.58 3.47 17.94
C THR A 25 13.69 3.21 16.92
N GLY A 26 13.95 1.94 16.62
CA GLY A 26 14.97 1.53 15.66
C GLY A 26 14.48 1.52 14.21
N ASP A 27 15.40 1.26 13.28
CA ASP A 27 15.07 1.08 11.87
C ASP A 27 14.14 -0.11 11.66
N PRO A 28 13.15 0.01 10.74
CA PRO A 28 12.29 -1.10 10.41
C PRO A 28 13.08 -2.20 9.68
N PRO A 29 12.68 -3.47 9.82
CA PRO A 29 13.43 -4.57 9.22
C PRO A 29 13.31 -4.60 7.69
N TYR A 30 14.43 -4.91 7.06
CA TYR A 30 14.54 -5.12 5.61
C TYR A 30 14.74 -6.60 5.29
N SER A 31 14.33 -7.02 4.09
CA SER A 31 14.56 -8.38 3.62
C SER A 31 15.98 -8.55 3.10
N HIS A 32 16.45 -9.78 3.20
CA HIS A 32 17.66 -10.22 2.51
C HIS A 32 17.26 -11.02 1.26
N GLY A 33 18.09 -10.94 0.22
CA GLY A 33 17.90 -11.69 -1.01
C GLY A 33 17.03 -10.97 -2.06
N THR A 34 16.53 -11.75 -3.02
CA THR A 34 15.91 -11.24 -4.25
C THR A 34 14.39 -11.14 -4.22
N GLY A 35 13.75 -11.67 -3.20
CA GLY A 35 12.29 -11.71 -3.07
C GLY A 35 11.57 -12.74 -3.95
N THR A 36 12.28 -13.44 -4.84
CA THR A 36 11.71 -14.42 -5.78
C THR A 36 10.91 -15.51 -5.08
N GLY A 37 11.41 -16.05 -3.97
CA GLY A 37 10.72 -17.09 -3.20
C GLY A 37 9.37 -16.62 -2.64
N TYR A 38 9.28 -15.39 -2.15
CA TYR A 38 8.02 -14.82 -1.63
C TYR A 38 6.99 -14.61 -2.75
N THR A 39 7.45 -14.20 -3.93
CA THR A 39 6.59 -14.06 -5.11
C THR A 39 6.04 -15.40 -5.57
N MET A 40 6.89 -16.42 -5.69
CA MET A 40 6.45 -17.77 -6.06
C MET A 40 5.44 -18.33 -5.07
N ASP A 41 5.66 -18.14 -3.76
CA ASP A 41 4.70 -18.55 -2.73
C ASP A 41 3.35 -17.86 -2.89
N THR A 42 3.35 -16.57 -3.26
CA THR A 42 2.11 -15.83 -3.48
C THR A 42 1.37 -16.32 -4.71
N VAL A 43 2.06 -16.53 -5.84
CA VAL A 43 1.48 -17.04 -7.08
C VAL A 43 0.90 -18.44 -6.86
N ASN A 44 1.65 -19.33 -6.24
CA ASN A 44 1.20 -20.70 -5.96
C ASN A 44 -0.06 -20.71 -5.07
N ARG A 45 -0.06 -19.93 -3.98
CA ARG A 45 -1.25 -19.82 -3.10
C ARG A 45 -2.46 -19.30 -3.83
N THR A 46 -2.29 -18.27 -4.66
CA THR A 46 -3.40 -17.67 -5.40
C THR A 46 -4.07 -18.69 -6.32
N HIS A 47 -3.28 -19.53 -6.99
CA HIS A 47 -3.82 -20.62 -7.81
C HIS A 47 -4.49 -21.70 -6.97
N GLN A 48 -3.90 -22.10 -5.83
CA GLN A 48 -4.48 -23.08 -4.92
C GLN A 48 -5.86 -22.66 -4.41
N TYR A 49 -6.04 -21.38 -4.09
CA TYR A 49 -7.36 -20.88 -3.64
C TYR A 49 -8.43 -20.86 -4.73
N SER A 50 -8.05 -21.06 -5.97
CA SER A 50 -8.94 -21.08 -7.14
C SER A 50 -8.91 -22.40 -7.89
N GLU A 51 -8.44 -23.50 -7.28
CA GLU A 51 -8.25 -24.81 -7.93
C GLU A 51 -9.48 -25.36 -8.66
N LYS A 52 -10.69 -25.07 -8.14
CA LYS A 52 -11.96 -25.49 -8.77
C LYS A 52 -12.32 -24.73 -10.06
N GLY A 53 -11.44 -23.84 -10.53
CA GLY A 53 -11.63 -23.13 -11.78
C GLY A 53 -11.33 -23.97 -13.01
N THR A 54 -11.69 -23.45 -14.18
CA THR A 54 -11.38 -24.05 -15.48
C THR A 54 -10.11 -23.47 -16.06
N TRP A 55 -9.23 -24.34 -16.56
CA TRP A 55 -8.02 -23.93 -17.25
C TRP A 55 -8.28 -23.66 -18.72
N THR A 56 -7.82 -22.51 -19.19
CA THR A 56 -7.83 -22.11 -20.59
C THR A 56 -6.45 -21.56 -20.98
N THR A 57 -6.24 -21.34 -22.26
CA THR A 57 -5.01 -20.69 -22.75
C THR A 57 -5.40 -19.37 -23.41
N ASN A 58 -4.76 -18.30 -23.01
CA ASN A 58 -4.96 -17.00 -23.65
C ASN A 58 -4.42 -17.05 -25.08
N THR A 59 -5.23 -16.72 -26.06
CA THR A 59 -4.89 -16.82 -27.48
C THR A 59 -3.78 -15.84 -27.90
N GLU A 60 -3.74 -14.66 -27.32
CA GLU A 60 -2.79 -13.61 -27.67
C GLU A 60 -1.41 -13.80 -27.00
N THR A 61 -1.40 -14.20 -25.74
CA THR A 61 -0.16 -14.34 -24.96
C THR A 61 0.32 -15.78 -24.89
N GLY A 62 -0.55 -16.77 -25.16
CA GLY A 62 -0.27 -18.18 -24.93
C GLY A 62 -0.15 -18.55 -23.45
N ALA A 63 -0.57 -17.65 -22.55
CA ALA A 63 -0.47 -17.87 -21.11
C ALA A 63 -1.57 -18.80 -20.61
N PRO A 64 -1.26 -19.79 -19.74
CA PRO A 64 -2.27 -20.59 -19.07
C PRO A 64 -3.06 -19.69 -18.11
N GLN A 65 -4.37 -19.79 -18.16
CA GLN A 65 -5.29 -19.00 -17.34
C GLN A 65 -6.21 -19.92 -16.56
N LEU A 66 -6.27 -19.71 -15.25
CA LEU A 66 -7.25 -20.32 -14.38
C LEU A 66 -8.43 -19.35 -14.22
N ASN A 67 -9.58 -19.74 -14.73
CA ASN A 67 -10.82 -18.98 -14.61
C ASN A 67 -11.61 -19.55 -13.43
N PRO A 68 -11.75 -18.82 -12.32
CA PRO A 68 -12.61 -19.25 -11.23
C PRO A 68 -14.03 -19.44 -11.73
N ILE A 69 -14.72 -20.47 -11.24
CA ILE A 69 -16.10 -20.76 -11.58
C ILE A 69 -17.03 -20.37 -10.44
N ASP A 70 -18.24 -19.96 -10.80
CA ASP A 70 -19.37 -19.93 -9.88
C ASP A 70 -19.82 -21.35 -9.61
N GLY A 71 -19.98 -21.74 -8.37
CA GLY A 71 -20.33 -23.11 -8.00
C GLY A 71 -20.77 -23.22 -6.53
N PRO A 72 -20.93 -24.42 -5.98
CA PRO A 72 -21.26 -24.57 -4.59
C PRO A 72 -20.19 -24.00 -3.68
N LEU A 73 -20.61 -23.45 -2.53
CA LEU A 73 -19.70 -22.92 -1.52
C LEU A 73 -18.63 -23.95 -1.16
N PRO A 74 -17.36 -23.55 -1.05
CA PRO A 74 -16.33 -24.43 -0.53
C PRO A 74 -16.61 -24.76 0.94
N GLU A 75 -16.09 -25.88 1.41
CA GLU A 75 -16.20 -26.30 2.80
C GLU A 75 -15.72 -25.18 3.76
N ASP A 76 -16.38 -25.11 4.92
CA ASP A 76 -16.36 -23.92 5.81
C ASP A 76 -14.99 -23.52 6.37
N ASN A 77 -13.97 -24.30 6.23
CA ASN A 77 -12.71 -24.10 6.96
C ASN A 77 -11.54 -23.57 6.13
N GLU A 78 -11.64 -23.54 4.81
CA GLU A 78 -10.53 -23.15 3.95
C GLU A 78 -10.77 -21.79 3.25
N PRO A 79 -9.77 -20.91 3.23
CA PRO A 79 -9.83 -19.73 2.38
C PRO A 79 -9.93 -20.13 0.91
N SER A 80 -10.82 -19.48 0.16
CA SER A 80 -10.97 -19.74 -1.27
C SER A 80 -11.18 -18.47 -2.07
N GLY A 81 -10.73 -18.47 -3.32
CA GLY A 81 -10.98 -17.40 -4.29
C GLY A 81 -12.35 -17.52 -4.98
N TYR A 82 -13.25 -18.27 -4.40
CA TYR A 82 -14.61 -18.48 -4.89
C TYR A 82 -15.46 -17.22 -4.71
N ALA A 83 -16.25 -16.88 -5.71
CA ALA A 83 -17.25 -15.83 -5.62
C ALA A 83 -18.41 -16.13 -6.57
N GLN A 84 -19.65 -15.96 -6.10
CA GLN A 84 -20.85 -16.01 -6.95
C GLN A 84 -21.15 -14.64 -7.52
N THR A 85 -21.18 -14.53 -8.83
CA THR A 85 -21.45 -13.28 -9.53
C THR A 85 -22.83 -12.72 -9.16
N ASP A 86 -23.85 -13.55 -9.11
CA ASP A 86 -25.22 -13.11 -8.75
C ASP A 86 -25.29 -12.53 -7.33
N CYS A 87 -24.58 -13.13 -6.37
CA CYS A 87 -24.52 -12.59 -5.01
C CYS A 87 -23.79 -11.24 -4.95
N VAL A 88 -22.78 -11.02 -5.78
CA VAL A 88 -22.11 -9.71 -5.90
C VAL A 88 -23.07 -8.68 -6.48
N LEU A 89 -23.83 -9.03 -7.52
CA LEU A 89 -24.82 -8.13 -8.12
C LEU A 89 -25.96 -7.79 -7.16
N GLU A 90 -26.47 -8.78 -6.42
CA GLU A 90 -27.46 -8.54 -5.35
C GLU A 90 -26.93 -7.59 -4.28
N ALA A 91 -25.70 -7.78 -3.83
CA ALA A 91 -25.08 -6.90 -2.85
C ALA A 91 -24.97 -5.44 -3.37
N MET A 92 -24.64 -5.25 -4.66
CA MET A 92 -24.63 -3.92 -5.27
C MET A 92 -26.04 -3.33 -5.37
N ALA A 93 -27.05 -4.12 -5.73
CA ALA A 93 -28.44 -3.67 -5.80
C ALA A 93 -28.95 -3.20 -4.43
N PHE A 94 -28.70 -3.96 -3.35
CA PHE A 94 -29.03 -3.54 -2.00
C PHE A 94 -28.31 -2.29 -1.54
N LEU A 95 -27.05 -2.12 -1.96
CA LEU A 95 -26.29 -0.90 -1.65
C LEU A 95 -26.94 0.32 -2.32
N GLU A 96 -27.37 0.20 -3.56
CA GLU A 96 -28.07 1.25 -4.29
C GLU A 96 -29.44 1.57 -3.71
N GLU A 97 -30.20 0.54 -3.31
CA GLU A 97 -31.49 0.70 -2.63
C GLU A 97 -31.34 1.48 -1.32
N SER A 98 -30.28 1.19 -0.57
CA SER A 98 -30.01 1.85 0.70
C SER A 98 -29.47 3.28 0.54
N HIS A 99 -28.86 3.58 -0.59
CA HIS A 99 -28.26 4.88 -0.92
C HIS A 99 -28.68 5.31 -2.33
N PRO A 100 -29.92 5.76 -2.52
CA PRO A 100 -30.44 6.10 -3.83
C PRO A 100 -29.56 7.11 -4.57
N GLY A 101 -29.24 6.83 -5.84
CA GLY A 101 -28.43 7.69 -6.67
C GLY A 101 -26.92 7.67 -6.41
N ILE A 102 -26.43 6.84 -5.48
CA ILE A 102 -25.00 6.82 -5.13
C ILE A 102 -24.12 6.48 -6.32
N PHE A 103 -24.52 5.51 -7.15
CA PHE A 103 -23.74 5.09 -8.30
C PHE A 103 -23.81 6.12 -9.44
N GLU A 104 -24.99 6.66 -9.71
CA GLU A 104 -25.17 7.67 -10.74
C GLU A 104 -24.36 8.92 -10.44
N ASN A 105 -24.50 9.49 -9.24
CA ASN A 105 -23.75 10.68 -8.84
C ASN A 105 -22.23 10.44 -8.85
N SER A 106 -21.77 9.27 -8.38
CA SER A 106 -20.35 8.95 -8.40
C SER A 106 -19.80 8.74 -9.80
N CYS A 107 -20.61 8.20 -10.73
CA CYS A 107 -20.22 8.11 -12.12
C CYS A 107 -20.11 9.49 -12.80
N LEU A 108 -21.07 10.39 -12.55
CA LEU A 108 -21.03 11.75 -13.09
C LEU A 108 -19.79 12.52 -12.61
N GLU A 109 -19.52 12.50 -11.31
CA GLU A 109 -18.31 13.10 -10.74
C GLU A 109 -17.03 12.50 -11.36
N THR A 110 -17.00 11.17 -11.53
CA THR A 110 -15.85 10.49 -12.12
C THR A 110 -15.68 10.85 -13.59
N MET A 111 -16.75 10.95 -14.37
CA MET A 111 -16.67 11.37 -15.77
C MET A 111 -16.07 12.76 -15.91
N GLU A 112 -16.48 13.70 -15.07
CA GLU A 112 -15.91 15.05 -15.06
C GLU A 112 -14.42 15.02 -14.75
N ILE A 113 -14.00 14.28 -13.71
CA ILE A 113 -12.59 14.11 -13.35
C ILE A 113 -11.80 13.47 -14.50
N VAL A 114 -12.33 12.41 -15.12
CA VAL A 114 -11.66 11.70 -16.24
C VAL A 114 -11.36 12.62 -17.41
N GLN A 115 -12.32 13.50 -17.77
CA GLN A 115 -12.17 14.43 -18.89
C GLN A 115 -11.10 15.50 -18.63
N GLN A 116 -10.91 15.90 -17.38
CA GLN A 116 -10.02 16.98 -16.99
C GLN A 116 -8.63 16.50 -16.55
N THR A 117 -8.50 15.21 -16.21
CA THR A 117 -7.24 14.67 -15.65
C THR A 117 -6.13 14.72 -16.69
N ARG A 118 -4.98 15.23 -16.27
CA ARG A 118 -3.76 15.25 -17.07
C ARG A 118 -2.95 13.96 -16.88
N VAL A 119 -2.19 13.60 -17.91
CA VAL A 119 -1.34 12.40 -17.91
C VAL A 119 -0.24 12.44 -16.84
N ASP A 120 0.22 13.63 -16.46
CA ASP A 120 1.22 13.83 -15.40
C ASP A 120 0.73 13.37 -14.01
N LYS A 121 -0.58 13.19 -13.83
CA LYS A 121 -1.12 12.53 -12.64
C LYS A 121 -0.50 11.16 -12.38
N LEU A 122 -0.12 10.43 -13.42
CA LEU A 122 0.53 9.13 -13.32
C LEU A 122 1.99 9.19 -12.81
N THR A 123 2.59 10.38 -12.76
CA THR A 123 3.92 10.57 -12.17
C THR A 123 3.90 10.48 -10.64
N GLN A 124 2.72 10.66 -10.03
CA GLN A 124 2.53 10.50 -8.60
C GLN A 124 2.68 9.03 -8.22
N GLY A 125 3.71 8.73 -7.45
CA GLY A 125 4.02 7.37 -7.03
C GLY A 125 5.53 7.14 -6.93
N ARG A 126 5.93 6.13 -6.15
CA ARG A 126 7.35 5.88 -5.89
C ARG A 126 7.99 5.04 -6.98
N GLN A 127 7.46 3.84 -7.19
CA GLN A 127 8.01 2.85 -8.12
C GLN A 127 6.91 2.36 -9.07
N THR A 128 7.28 2.19 -10.34
CA THR A 128 6.41 1.69 -11.39
C THR A 128 7.18 0.72 -12.25
N TYR A 129 6.56 -0.33 -12.73
CA TYR A 129 7.19 -1.21 -13.69
C TYR A 129 7.32 -0.52 -15.05
N ASP A 130 8.55 -0.40 -15.49
CA ASP A 130 8.88 0.11 -16.81
C ASP A 130 9.05 -1.07 -17.78
N TRP A 131 8.05 -1.30 -18.62
CA TRP A 131 8.02 -2.39 -19.58
C TRP A 131 9.09 -2.26 -20.68
N THR A 132 9.55 -1.05 -20.95
CA THR A 132 10.60 -0.80 -21.96
C THR A 132 11.94 -1.33 -21.49
N LEU A 133 12.26 -1.13 -20.21
CA LEU A 133 13.50 -1.57 -19.57
C LEU A 133 13.36 -2.89 -18.80
N ASN A 134 12.14 -3.44 -18.71
CA ASN A 134 11.82 -4.66 -17.98
C ASN A 134 12.30 -4.62 -16.50
N ARG A 135 12.11 -3.48 -15.83
CA ARG A 135 12.47 -3.26 -14.42
C ARG A 135 11.67 -2.12 -13.80
N ASN A 136 11.69 -2.00 -12.47
CA ASN A 136 11.09 -0.84 -11.80
C ASN A 136 11.91 0.42 -12.02
N GLN A 137 11.20 1.53 -12.18
CA GLN A 137 11.72 2.89 -12.28
C GLN A 137 10.84 3.85 -11.44
N PRO A 138 11.32 5.06 -11.11
CA PRO A 138 10.43 6.12 -10.64
C PRO A 138 9.29 6.35 -11.63
N ALA A 139 8.09 6.65 -11.13
CA ALA A 139 6.90 6.77 -11.96
C ALA A 139 7.06 7.78 -13.11
N ALA A 140 7.68 8.94 -12.85
CA ALA A 140 7.94 9.94 -13.88
C ALA A 140 8.83 9.42 -15.02
N THR A 141 9.87 8.66 -14.68
CA THR A 141 10.77 8.06 -15.68
C THR A 141 10.05 6.98 -16.50
N ALA A 142 9.27 6.12 -15.84
CA ALA A 142 8.52 5.08 -16.53
C ALA A 142 7.45 5.65 -17.49
N LEU A 143 6.80 6.76 -17.09
CA LEU A 143 5.86 7.46 -17.95
C LEU A 143 6.56 8.09 -19.15
N ALA A 144 7.67 8.82 -18.93
CA ALA A 144 8.43 9.44 -20.01
C ALA A 144 8.91 8.40 -21.04
N ASN A 145 9.46 7.27 -20.57
CA ASN A 145 9.90 6.19 -21.45
C ASN A 145 8.73 5.58 -22.24
N THR A 146 7.55 5.42 -21.62
CA THR A 146 6.36 4.89 -22.28
C THR A 146 5.88 5.85 -23.37
N ILE A 147 5.80 7.16 -23.09
CA ILE A 147 5.39 8.18 -24.06
C ILE A 147 6.40 8.27 -25.22
N GLU A 148 7.70 8.24 -24.94
CA GLU A 148 8.72 8.25 -25.99
C GLU A 148 8.58 7.06 -26.94
N VAL A 149 8.36 5.87 -26.40
CA VAL A 149 8.14 4.67 -27.21
C VAL A 149 6.82 4.76 -27.98
N PHE A 150 5.75 5.25 -27.40
CA PHE A 150 4.49 5.42 -28.09
C PHE A 150 4.63 6.37 -29.29
N ARG A 151 5.26 7.53 -29.10
CA ARG A 151 5.56 8.49 -30.19
C ARG A 151 6.39 7.87 -31.31
N SER A 152 7.46 7.14 -30.96
CA SER A 152 8.31 6.47 -31.96
C SER A 152 7.59 5.38 -32.74
N ASN A 153 6.47 4.87 -32.25
CA ASN A 153 5.60 3.91 -32.92
C ASN A 153 4.34 4.55 -33.53
N GLY A 154 4.28 5.87 -33.65
CA GLY A 154 3.17 6.59 -34.28
C GLY A 154 1.90 6.68 -33.44
N LEU A 155 2.03 6.56 -32.10
CA LEU A 155 0.94 6.77 -31.16
C LEU A 155 1.09 8.16 -30.54
N THR A 156 0.27 9.11 -30.95
CA THR A 156 0.45 10.54 -30.67
C THR A 156 -0.74 11.19 -29.99
N ALA A 157 -1.81 10.44 -29.67
CA ALA A 157 -2.98 11.00 -28.98
C ALA A 157 -2.58 11.61 -27.61
N ASN A 158 -1.57 11.04 -26.94
CA ASN A 158 -1.05 11.54 -25.66
C ASN A 158 -0.41 12.94 -25.74
N GLU A 159 -0.16 13.51 -26.93
CA GLU A 159 0.36 14.87 -27.11
C GLU A 159 -0.60 15.95 -26.61
N SER A 160 -1.89 15.65 -26.51
CA SER A 160 -2.89 16.50 -25.84
C SER A 160 -2.56 16.75 -24.36
N GLY A 161 -1.78 15.89 -23.73
CA GLY A 161 -1.47 15.91 -22.31
C GLY A 161 -2.61 15.42 -21.40
N ARG A 162 -3.75 14.95 -21.99
CA ARG A 162 -4.87 14.39 -21.24
C ARG A 162 -4.66 12.90 -20.99
N LEU A 163 -5.10 12.45 -19.82
CA LEU A 163 -4.97 11.04 -19.43
C LEU A 163 -5.81 10.13 -20.33
N ILE A 164 -7.01 10.56 -20.71
CA ILE A 164 -7.90 9.76 -21.58
C ILE A 164 -7.27 9.47 -22.95
N ASP A 165 -6.56 10.44 -23.53
CA ASP A 165 -5.88 10.27 -24.79
C ASP A 165 -4.64 9.37 -24.69
N PHE A 166 -3.94 9.43 -23.55
CA PHE A 166 -2.89 8.45 -23.23
C PHE A 166 -3.45 7.02 -23.15
N LEU A 167 -4.63 6.82 -22.55
CA LEU A 167 -5.26 5.50 -22.49
C LEU A 167 -5.71 5.01 -23.86
N LYS A 168 -6.12 5.92 -24.74
CA LYS A 168 -6.37 5.57 -26.15
C LYS A 168 -5.09 5.03 -26.80
N ASP A 169 -3.96 5.72 -26.65
CA ASP A 169 -2.68 5.22 -27.16
C ASP A 169 -2.29 3.87 -26.55
N VAL A 170 -2.64 3.62 -25.28
CA VAL A 170 -2.42 2.30 -24.65
C VAL A 170 -3.24 1.22 -25.37
N MET A 171 -4.52 1.46 -25.65
CA MET A 171 -5.37 0.51 -26.37
C MET A 171 -4.87 0.28 -27.79
N ASP A 172 -4.62 1.35 -28.53
CA ASP A 172 -4.09 1.27 -29.89
C ASP A 172 -2.74 0.53 -29.95
N SER A 173 -1.92 0.66 -28.91
CA SER A 173 -0.64 -0.07 -28.81
C SER A 173 -0.82 -1.58 -28.67
N MET A 174 -1.88 -2.03 -27.99
CA MET A 174 -2.16 -3.47 -27.80
C MET A 174 -2.61 -4.15 -29.09
N ASP A 175 -3.18 -3.40 -30.02
CA ASP A 175 -3.62 -3.90 -31.32
C ASP A 175 -2.50 -3.94 -32.38
N LYS A 176 -1.35 -3.31 -32.09
CA LYS A 176 -0.22 -3.32 -33.02
C LYS A 176 0.46 -4.70 -33.11
N GLU A 177 0.89 -5.08 -34.30
CA GLU A 177 1.65 -6.31 -34.57
C GLU A 177 3.02 -6.38 -33.88
N GLY A 178 3.49 -5.26 -33.34
CA GLY A 178 4.71 -5.17 -32.56
C GLY A 178 5.07 -3.73 -32.23
N MET A 179 5.99 -3.59 -31.27
CA MET A 179 6.45 -2.31 -30.76
C MET A 179 7.97 -2.18 -30.89
N GLU A 180 8.44 -1.10 -31.48
CA GLU A 180 9.88 -0.77 -31.48
C GLU A 180 10.24 -0.08 -30.16
N ILE A 181 11.23 -0.62 -29.46
CA ILE A 181 11.79 -0.02 -28.25
C ILE A 181 13.25 0.31 -28.44
N THR A 182 13.68 1.43 -27.86
CA THR A 182 15.08 1.81 -27.80
C THR A 182 15.60 1.60 -26.38
N THR A 183 16.47 0.65 -26.20
CA THR A 183 17.11 0.40 -24.92
C THR A 183 18.48 1.07 -24.85
N HIS A 184 18.76 1.72 -23.72
CA HIS A 184 20.06 2.30 -23.44
C HIS A 184 20.89 1.33 -22.61
N PHE A 185 22.11 1.05 -23.02
CA PHE A 185 23.04 0.22 -22.27
C PHE A 185 24.33 0.96 -21.98
N GLN A 186 24.89 0.74 -20.80
CA GLN A 186 26.19 1.26 -20.45
C GLN A 186 27.27 0.27 -20.87
N ARG A 187 28.16 0.72 -21.76
CA ARG A 187 29.35 -0.01 -22.09
C ARG A 187 30.51 0.55 -21.26
N LYS A 188 31.10 -0.28 -20.45
CA LYS A 188 32.32 0.07 -19.71
C LYS A 188 33.53 -0.39 -20.52
N ARG A 189 34.40 0.54 -20.89
CA ARG A 189 35.67 0.24 -21.56
C ARG A 189 36.82 0.77 -20.70
N ARG A 190 37.81 -0.06 -20.47
CA ARG A 190 39.04 0.42 -19.87
C ARG A 190 39.86 1.10 -20.96
N VAL A 191 40.17 2.37 -20.79
CA VAL A 191 40.94 3.19 -21.72
C VAL A 191 42.10 3.80 -20.94
N ARG A 192 43.27 3.85 -21.57
CA ARG A 192 44.40 4.53 -20.97
C ARG A 192 44.20 6.04 -21.15
N ASP A 193 44.12 6.75 -20.06
CA ASP A 193 44.04 8.22 -20.10
C ASP A 193 45.37 8.78 -20.58
N ASN A 194 45.32 9.58 -21.61
CA ASN A 194 46.53 10.14 -22.26
C ASN A 194 47.26 11.11 -21.36
N MET A 195 46.58 11.78 -20.43
CA MET A 195 47.20 12.77 -19.54
C MET A 195 47.81 12.10 -18.29
N THR A 196 47.05 11.24 -17.63
CA THR A 196 47.48 10.61 -16.38
C THR A 196 48.22 9.29 -16.59
N LYS A 197 48.26 8.77 -17.83
CA LYS A 197 48.79 7.43 -18.19
C LYS A 197 48.17 6.26 -17.41
N LYS A 198 47.16 6.50 -16.62
CA LYS A 198 46.44 5.48 -15.84
C LYS A 198 45.28 4.86 -16.62
N MET A 199 44.95 3.63 -16.29
CA MET A 199 43.77 2.96 -16.84
C MET A 199 42.50 3.49 -16.17
N VAL A 200 41.69 4.21 -16.91
CA VAL A 200 40.40 4.76 -16.47
C VAL A 200 39.25 3.97 -17.07
N THR A 201 38.18 3.79 -16.32
CA THR A 201 36.97 3.17 -16.85
C THR A 201 36.08 4.23 -17.49
N GLN A 202 36.10 4.28 -18.81
CA GLN A 202 35.17 5.13 -19.57
C GLN A 202 33.80 4.45 -19.67
N ARG A 203 32.78 5.20 -19.36
CA ARG A 203 31.38 4.76 -19.51
C ARG A 203 30.78 5.42 -20.74
N THR A 204 30.40 4.63 -21.73
CA THR A 204 29.68 5.12 -22.90
C THR A 204 28.25 4.58 -22.87
N ILE A 205 27.28 5.41 -23.23
CA ILE A 205 25.89 5.00 -23.36
C ILE A 205 25.66 4.63 -24.83
N GLY A 206 25.38 3.37 -25.07
CA GLY A 206 24.94 2.88 -26.39
C GLY A 206 23.43 2.78 -26.45
N LYS A 207 22.86 2.95 -27.64
CA LYS A 207 21.44 2.73 -27.94
C LYS A 207 21.30 1.45 -28.76
N LYS A 208 20.35 0.60 -28.37
CA LYS A 208 19.99 -0.60 -29.14
C LYS A 208 18.49 -0.54 -29.45
N LYS A 209 18.16 -0.57 -30.73
CA LYS A 209 16.77 -0.74 -31.17
C LYS A 209 16.40 -2.23 -31.12
N GLN A 210 15.24 -2.54 -30.62
CA GLN A 210 14.68 -3.88 -30.57
C GLN A 210 13.22 -3.81 -30.91
N ARG A 211 12.74 -4.71 -31.76
CA ARG A 211 11.30 -4.88 -32.03
C ARG A 211 10.76 -5.99 -31.16
N LEU A 212 9.74 -5.68 -30.35
CA LEU A 212 8.95 -6.64 -29.61
C LEU A 212 7.82 -7.14 -30.52
N SER A 213 7.58 -8.44 -30.58
CA SER A 213 6.35 -8.99 -31.17
C SER A 213 5.12 -8.56 -30.36
N LYS A 214 3.93 -8.62 -30.95
CA LYS A 214 2.65 -8.37 -30.26
C LYS A 214 2.57 -9.17 -28.96
N LYS A 215 2.83 -10.49 -29.01
CA LYS A 215 2.86 -11.36 -27.84
C LYS A 215 3.80 -10.86 -26.73
N SER A 216 5.06 -10.58 -27.06
CA SER A 216 6.04 -10.11 -26.07
C SER A 216 5.68 -8.73 -25.50
N TYR A 217 5.09 -7.86 -26.31
CA TYR A 217 4.60 -6.58 -25.83
C TYR A 217 3.43 -6.74 -24.86
N LEU A 218 2.41 -7.55 -25.21
CA LEU A 218 1.25 -7.80 -24.35
C LEU A 218 1.67 -8.42 -23.00
N ILE A 219 2.56 -9.39 -23.01
CA ILE A 219 3.11 -9.97 -21.78
C ILE A 219 3.72 -8.85 -20.92
N ARG A 220 4.55 -7.96 -21.48
CA ARG A 220 5.14 -6.87 -20.73
C ARG A 220 4.11 -5.83 -20.27
N ALA A 221 3.14 -5.47 -21.09
CA ALA A 221 2.10 -4.51 -20.76
C ALA A 221 1.21 -4.99 -19.59
N LEU A 222 0.96 -6.31 -19.51
CA LEU A 222 0.16 -6.95 -18.47
C LEU A 222 1.01 -7.42 -17.27
N THR A 223 2.32 -7.20 -17.27
CA THR A 223 3.21 -7.64 -16.21
C THR A 223 3.13 -6.73 -14.99
N LEU A 224 2.97 -7.36 -13.83
CA LEU A 224 3.20 -6.77 -12.52
C LEU A 224 4.61 -7.15 -12.07
N ASN A 225 5.46 -6.17 -11.82
CA ASN A 225 6.78 -6.46 -11.28
C ASN A 225 6.71 -6.59 -9.77
N THR A 226 7.19 -7.71 -9.25
CA THR A 226 7.12 -8.00 -7.83
C THR A 226 8.39 -7.60 -7.10
N MET A 227 8.23 -7.13 -5.89
CA MET A 227 9.29 -6.83 -4.96
C MET A 227 8.89 -7.24 -3.55
N THR A 228 9.86 -7.32 -2.66
CA THR A 228 9.59 -7.57 -1.25
C THR A 228 9.15 -6.28 -0.57
N LYS A 229 8.11 -6.37 0.25
CA LYS A 229 7.68 -5.26 1.11
C LYS A 229 8.64 -5.16 2.28
N ASP A 230 9.52 -4.18 2.21
CA ASP A 230 10.47 -3.85 3.27
C ASP A 230 9.89 -2.81 4.25
N ALA A 231 10.63 -2.52 5.30
CA ALA A 231 10.25 -1.56 6.34
C ALA A 231 8.92 -1.90 7.05
N GLU A 232 8.59 -3.18 7.15
CA GLU A 232 7.35 -3.67 7.76
C GLU A 232 7.66 -4.23 9.16
N ARG A 233 7.37 -3.43 10.19
CA ARG A 233 7.54 -3.83 11.59
C ARG A 233 6.47 -4.84 12.01
N GLY A 234 6.75 -5.60 13.06
CA GLY A 234 5.79 -6.56 13.61
C GLY A 234 5.53 -7.80 12.73
N LYS A 235 6.25 -7.99 11.64
CA LYS A 235 6.09 -9.13 10.74
C LYS A 235 7.35 -9.99 10.68
N LEU A 236 7.23 -11.25 11.04
CA LEU A 236 8.33 -12.23 10.98
C LEU A 236 8.73 -12.56 9.53
N LYS A 237 7.74 -12.72 8.67
CA LYS A 237 7.95 -13.05 7.24
C LYS A 237 7.69 -11.84 6.38
N ARG A 238 8.55 -11.62 5.38
CA ARG A 238 8.32 -10.58 4.37
C ARG A 238 7.21 -11.00 3.42
N ARG A 239 6.58 -10.01 2.79
CA ARG A 239 5.50 -10.21 1.82
C ARG A 239 5.92 -9.69 0.45
N ALA A 240 5.41 -10.29 -0.61
CA ALA A 240 5.56 -9.77 -1.95
C ALA A 240 4.51 -8.68 -2.19
N ILE A 241 4.95 -7.56 -2.77
CA ILE A 241 4.09 -6.52 -3.32
C ILE A 241 4.34 -6.41 -4.82
N ALA A 242 3.38 -5.90 -5.55
CA ALA A 242 3.48 -5.78 -7.00
C ALA A 242 3.28 -4.32 -7.44
N THR A 243 4.02 -3.94 -8.47
CA THR A 243 3.90 -2.64 -9.13
C THR A 243 3.50 -2.85 -10.58
N PRO A 244 2.36 -2.32 -11.02
CA PRO A 244 1.95 -2.38 -12.42
C PRO A 244 2.73 -1.41 -13.30
N GLY A 245 2.71 -1.66 -14.61
CA GLY A 245 3.16 -0.71 -15.62
C GLY A 245 2.19 0.47 -15.80
N MET A 246 2.63 1.47 -16.58
CA MET A 246 1.80 2.67 -16.86
C MET A 246 0.51 2.32 -17.58
N GLN A 247 0.50 1.29 -18.41
CA GLN A 247 -0.68 0.81 -19.13
C GLN A 247 -1.80 0.44 -18.16
N ILE A 248 -1.50 -0.35 -17.13
CA ILE A 248 -2.48 -0.77 -16.12
C ILE A 248 -2.81 0.39 -15.18
N ARG A 249 -1.81 1.16 -14.74
CA ARG A 249 -2.00 2.25 -13.77
C ARG A 249 -3.00 3.30 -14.23
N GLY A 250 -2.99 3.64 -15.51
CA GLY A 250 -3.92 4.61 -16.06
C GLY A 250 -5.38 4.17 -15.89
N PHE A 251 -5.71 2.94 -16.25
CA PHE A 251 -7.07 2.41 -16.12
C PHE A 251 -7.46 2.18 -14.65
N VAL A 252 -6.54 1.69 -13.83
CA VAL A 252 -6.77 1.54 -12.37
C VAL A 252 -7.08 2.89 -11.72
N TYR A 253 -6.43 3.96 -12.16
CA TYR A 253 -6.69 5.29 -11.62
C TYR A 253 -8.17 5.69 -11.74
N PHE A 254 -8.83 5.43 -12.88
CA PHE A 254 -10.24 5.76 -13.05
C PHE A 254 -11.16 4.86 -12.22
N VAL A 255 -10.87 3.57 -12.17
CA VAL A 255 -11.63 2.62 -11.32
C VAL A 255 -11.56 3.02 -9.85
N GLU A 256 -10.36 3.32 -9.36
CA GLU A 256 -10.17 3.74 -7.97
C GLU A 256 -10.75 5.15 -7.69
N THR A 257 -10.80 6.04 -8.70
CA THR A 257 -11.48 7.34 -8.57
C THR A 257 -12.98 7.16 -8.41
N LEU A 258 -13.62 6.29 -9.21
CA LEU A 258 -15.04 5.94 -9.06
C LEU A 258 -15.30 5.31 -7.68
N ALA A 259 -14.52 4.32 -7.31
CA ALA A 259 -14.67 3.64 -6.03
C ALA A 259 -14.45 4.60 -4.84
N ARG A 260 -13.54 5.55 -4.96
CA ARG A 260 -13.31 6.60 -3.96
C ARG A 260 -14.53 7.49 -3.79
N SER A 261 -15.12 7.97 -4.88
CA SER A 261 -16.34 8.78 -4.82
C SER A 261 -17.50 8.04 -4.15
N ILE A 262 -17.61 6.72 -4.39
CA ILE A 262 -18.61 5.87 -3.70
C ILE A 262 -18.28 5.76 -2.20
N CYS A 263 -17.03 5.45 -1.85
CA CYS A 263 -16.59 5.29 -0.46
C CYS A 263 -16.78 6.57 0.38
N GLU A 264 -16.54 7.74 -0.21
CA GLU A 264 -16.72 9.03 0.48
C GLU A 264 -18.18 9.29 0.88
N LYS A 265 -19.14 8.72 0.15
CA LYS A 265 -20.58 8.82 0.42
C LYS A 265 -21.10 7.75 1.40
N LEU A 266 -20.25 6.76 1.75
CA LEU A 266 -20.62 5.64 2.63
C LEU A 266 -20.08 5.83 4.04
N GLU A 267 -20.96 5.88 5.02
CA GLU A 267 -20.57 5.98 6.44
C GLU A 267 -19.77 4.75 6.91
N GLN A 268 -20.07 3.57 6.36
CA GLN A 268 -19.44 2.30 6.70
C GLN A 268 -18.07 2.12 6.09
N SER A 269 -17.63 3.02 5.22
CA SER A 269 -16.29 2.96 4.61
C SER A 269 -15.24 3.60 5.51
N GLY A 270 -14.20 2.84 5.85
CA GLY A 270 -13.01 3.32 6.55
C GLY A 270 -11.96 3.98 5.64
N LEU A 271 -12.19 3.98 4.32
CA LEU A 271 -11.38 4.66 3.32
C LEU A 271 -12.24 5.70 2.59
N PRO A 272 -11.67 6.81 2.07
CA PRO A 272 -10.26 7.22 2.11
C PRO A 272 -9.83 7.95 3.39
N VAL A 273 -10.67 8.00 4.40
CA VAL A 273 -10.44 8.75 5.64
C VAL A 273 -9.30 8.19 6.50
N GLY A 274 -8.62 9.07 7.24
CA GLY A 274 -7.54 8.72 8.14
C GLY A 274 -7.49 9.62 9.38
N GLY A 275 -6.58 9.32 10.32
CA GLY A 275 -6.35 10.13 11.52
C GLY A 275 -7.61 10.36 12.37
N ASN A 276 -7.84 11.60 12.79
CA ASN A 276 -8.95 11.96 13.67
C ASN A 276 -10.33 11.79 13.02
N GLU A 277 -10.45 11.99 11.72
CA GLU A 277 -11.69 11.77 10.99
C GLU A 277 -12.13 10.30 11.06
N LYS A 278 -11.18 9.37 11.00
CA LYS A 278 -11.45 7.94 11.18
C LYS A 278 -11.95 7.62 12.58
N LYS A 279 -11.42 8.27 13.62
CA LYS A 279 -11.91 8.14 15.00
C LYS A 279 -13.35 8.62 15.13
N ALA A 280 -13.67 9.78 14.54
CA ALA A 280 -15.02 10.32 14.54
C ALA A 280 -16.02 9.40 13.81
N LYS A 281 -15.62 8.86 12.65
CA LYS A 281 -16.43 7.92 11.87
C LYS A 281 -16.72 6.64 12.65
N LEU A 282 -15.72 6.09 13.31
CA LEU A 282 -15.85 4.92 14.17
C LEU A 282 -16.84 5.17 15.33
N ALA A 283 -16.67 6.29 16.04
CA ALA A 283 -17.57 6.67 17.13
C ALA A 283 -19.01 6.88 16.66
N ASN A 284 -19.21 7.47 15.48
CA ASN A 284 -20.53 7.70 14.90
C ASN A 284 -21.25 6.40 14.55
N VAL A 285 -20.55 5.44 13.92
CA VAL A 285 -21.14 4.12 13.59
C VAL A 285 -21.59 3.40 14.87
N VAL A 286 -20.75 3.38 15.89
CA VAL A 286 -21.10 2.74 17.18
C VAL A 286 -22.31 3.43 17.81
N ARG A 287 -22.32 4.77 17.86
CA ARG A 287 -23.45 5.53 18.41
C ARG A 287 -24.74 5.22 17.67
N LYS A 288 -24.72 5.21 16.34
CA LYS A 288 -25.87 4.87 15.49
C LYS A 288 -26.41 3.47 15.79
N MET A 289 -25.53 2.49 15.94
CA MET A 289 -25.90 1.12 16.30
C MET A 289 -26.55 1.03 17.68
N MET A 290 -25.98 1.73 18.66
CA MET A 290 -26.53 1.77 20.01
C MET A 290 -27.89 2.48 20.08
N THR A 291 -28.08 3.55 19.30
CA THR A 291 -29.33 4.29 19.23
C THR A 291 -30.45 3.47 18.54
N ASN A 292 -30.05 2.66 17.54
CA ASN A 292 -31.03 1.83 16.79
C ASN A 292 -31.32 0.48 17.45
N SER A 293 -30.55 0.07 18.47
CA SER A 293 -30.81 -1.15 19.23
C SER A 293 -31.98 -0.93 20.20
N GLN A 294 -32.75 -2.01 20.43
CA GLN A 294 -33.77 -2.00 21.48
C GLN A 294 -33.13 -2.32 22.83
N ASP A 295 -33.70 -1.83 23.93
CA ASP A 295 -33.17 -2.06 25.28
C ASP A 295 -33.06 -3.55 25.65
N THR A 296 -33.84 -4.39 24.99
CA THR A 296 -33.86 -5.85 25.18
C THR A 296 -32.86 -6.60 24.29
N GLU A 297 -32.17 -5.91 23.35
CA GLU A 297 -31.23 -6.54 22.44
C GLU A 297 -29.85 -6.65 23.08
N LEU A 298 -29.25 -7.83 22.90
CA LEU A 298 -27.82 -8.03 23.14
C LEU A 298 -27.03 -7.45 21.96
N SER A 299 -25.92 -6.81 22.25
CA SER A 299 -25.02 -6.26 21.26
C SER A 299 -23.64 -6.85 21.42
N PHE A 300 -23.08 -7.40 20.34
CA PHE A 300 -21.73 -7.95 20.31
C PHE A 300 -20.91 -7.26 19.25
N THR A 301 -19.67 -6.97 19.58
CA THR A 301 -18.69 -6.38 18.66
C THR A 301 -17.73 -7.46 18.17
N ILE A 302 -17.37 -7.38 16.89
CA ILE A 302 -16.41 -8.25 16.26
C ILE A 302 -15.29 -7.40 15.69
N THR A 303 -14.08 -7.65 16.15
CA THR A 303 -12.87 -7.18 15.49
C THR A 303 -12.49 -8.21 14.46
N GLY A 304 -12.48 -7.85 13.18
CA GLY A 304 -12.30 -8.79 12.10
C GLY A 304 -11.09 -8.48 11.23
N ASP A 305 -10.39 -9.55 10.83
CA ASP A 305 -9.35 -9.53 9.80
C ASP A 305 -9.73 -10.56 8.74
N ASN A 306 -9.62 -10.18 7.49
CA ASN A 306 -9.87 -11.09 6.37
C ASN A 306 -8.59 -11.79 5.95
N THR A 307 -8.62 -13.11 5.91
CA THR A 307 -7.45 -13.89 5.54
C THR A 307 -7.23 -13.89 4.03
N LYS A 308 -5.98 -13.66 3.62
CA LYS A 308 -5.58 -13.72 2.22
C LYS A 308 -6.45 -12.85 1.30
N TRP A 309 -6.76 -11.64 1.78
CA TRP A 309 -7.66 -10.71 1.12
C TRP A 309 -7.40 -10.57 -0.38
N ASN A 310 -6.19 -10.26 -0.77
CA ASN A 310 -5.86 -10.04 -2.18
C ASN A 310 -5.86 -11.33 -2.99
N GLU A 311 -5.29 -12.41 -2.47
CA GLU A 311 -5.18 -13.68 -3.18
C GLU A 311 -6.55 -14.32 -3.47
N ASN A 312 -7.56 -14.03 -2.64
CA ASN A 312 -8.92 -14.57 -2.79
C ASN A 312 -9.84 -13.69 -3.66
N GLN A 313 -9.45 -12.47 -3.98
CA GLN A 313 -10.27 -11.58 -4.81
C GLN A 313 -10.16 -11.94 -6.29
N ASN A 314 -11.30 -12.10 -6.93
CA ASN A 314 -11.37 -12.46 -8.33
C ASN A 314 -11.59 -11.21 -9.21
N PRO A 315 -10.74 -10.96 -10.24
CA PRO A 315 -10.95 -9.85 -11.18
C PRO A 315 -12.33 -9.84 -11.85
N ARG A 316 -12.93 -11.00 -12.10
CA ARG A 316 -14.30 -11.12 -12.66
C ARG A 316 -15.36 -10.50 -11.77
N MET A 317 -15.21 -10.66 -10.45
CA MET A 317 -16.09 -10.05 -9.48
C MET A 317 -16.06 -8.52 -9.57
N PHE A 318 -14.88 -7.94 -9.72
CA PHE A 318 -14.73 -6.50 -9.91
C PHE A 318 -15.31 -6.02 -11.24
N LEU A 319 -15.17 -6.84 -12.30
CA LEU A 319 -15.82 -6.56 -13.57
C LEU A 319 -17.35 -6.54 -13.44
N ALA A 320 -17.93 -7.52 -12.74
CA ALA A 320 -19.37 -7.55 -12.47
C ALA A 320 -19.84 -6.32 -11.67
N MET A 321 -19.10 -5.93 -10.63
CA MET A 321 -19.38 -4.70 -9.87
C MET A 321 -19.37 -3.46 -10.76
N ILE A 322 -18.32 -3.25 -11.56
CA ILE A 322 -18.19 -2.11 -12.46
C ILE A 322 -19.31 -2.12 -13.50
N THR A 323 -19.63 -3.27 -14.06
CA THR A 323 -20.71 -3.40 -15.03
C THR A 323 -22.05 -3.00 -14.42
N TYR A 324 -22.34 -3.41 -13.20
CA TYR A 324 -23.55 -3.00 -12.48
C TYR A 324 -23.56 -1.50 -12.18
N ILE A 325 -22.51 -0.99 -11.57
CA ILE A 325 -22.38 0.42 -11.17
C ILE A 325 -22.53 1.37 -12.37
N THR A 326 -22.00 0.98 -13.52
CA THR A 326 -21.96 1.84 -14.72
C THR A 326 -23.04 1.51 -15.75
N ARG A 327 -24.00 0.61 -15.45
CA ARG A 327 -24.96 0.08 -16.43
C ARG A 327 -25.77 1.15 -17.19
N ASN A 328 -26.09 2.26 -16.54
CA ASN A 328 -26.86 3.36 -17.11
C ASN A 328 -25.98 4.49 -17.70
N GLN A 329 -24.66 4.28 -17.77
CA GLN A 329 -23.72 5.30 -18.23
C GLN A 329 -23.38 5.14 -19.72
N PRO A 330 -22.83 6.19 -20.38
CA PRO A 330 -22.39 6.13 -21.77
C PRO A 330 -21.41 4.99 -22.03
N GLU A 331 -21.48 4.40 -23.22
CA GLU A 331 -20.69 3.22 -23.59
C GLU A 331 -19.17 3.44 -23.41
N TRP A 332 -18.66 4.59 -23.85
CA TRP A 332 -17.24 4.90 -23.71
C TRP A 332 -16.76 4.83 -22.25
N PHE A 333 -17.57 5.33 -21.32
CA PHE A 333 -17.23 5.35 -19.90
C PHE A 333 -17.24 3.93 -19.32
N ARG A 334 -18.24 3.13 -19.64
CA ARG A 334 -18.32 1.72 -19.26
C ARG A 334 -17.12 0.93 -19.77
N ASN A 335 -16.75 1.15 -21.03
CA ASN A 335 -15.61 0.49 -21.66
C ASN A 335 -14.30 0.85 -20.96
N VAL A 336 -14.02 2.12 -20.71
CA VAL A 336 -12.78 2.57 -20.04
C VAL A 336 -12.63 1.94 -18.66
N LEU A 337 -13.70 1.90 -17.86
CA LEU A 337 -13.65 1.34 -16.52
C LEU A 337 -13.54 -0.19 -16.50
N SER A 338 -14.09 -0.87 -17.50
CA SER A 338 -14.04 -2.33 -17.59
C SER A 338 -12.65 -2.87 -17.96
N ILE A 339 -11.79 -2.06 -18.56
CA ILE A 339 -10.47 -2.50 -19.04
C ILE A 339 -9.57 -2.95 -17.89
N ALA A 340 -9.53 -2.25 -16.77
CA ALA A 340 -8.64 -2.61 -15.66
C ALA A 340 -8.91 -4.01 -15.10
N PRO A 341 -10.15 -4.42 -14.77
CA PRO A 341 -10.45 -5.81 -14.37
C PRO A 341 -10.09 -6.84 -15.44
N ILE A 342 -10.31 -6.52 -16.72
CA ILE A 342 -9.95 -7.40 -17.84
C ILE A 342 -8.43 -7.57 -17.90
N MET A 343 -7.66 -6.49 -17.76
CA MET A 343 -6.20 -6.57 -17.69
C MET A 343 -5.74 -7.41 -16.49
N PHE A 344 -6.39 -7.28 -15.34
CA PHE A 344 -6.07 -8.09 -14.17
C PHE A 344 -6.44 -9.57 -14.34
N SER A 345 -7.44 -9.91 -15.13
CA SER A 345 -7.73 -11.31 -15.50
C SER A 345 -6.65 -11.94 -16.40
N ASN A 346 -5.83 -11.10 -17.03
CA ASN A 346 -4.75 -11.51 -17.93
C ASN A 346 -3.34 -11.17 -17.38
N LYS A 347 -3.25 -10.79 -16.10
CA LYS A 347 -1.99 -10.30 -15.53
C LYS A 347 -0.92 -11.38 -15.41
N MET A 348 0.30 -10.93 -15.52
CA MET A 348 1.51 -11.71 -15.36
C MET A 348 2.30 -11.21 -14.14
N ALA A 349 2.91 -12.10 -13.40
CA ALA A 349 3.78 -11.74 -12.27
C ALA A 349 5.25 -11.98 -12.65
N ARG A 350 6.06 -10.92 -12.61
CA ARG A 350 7.50 -11.06 -12.76
C ARG A 350 8.11 -11.52 -11.43
N LEU A 351 8.91 -12.59 -11.47
CA LEU A 351 9.40 -13.27 -10.26
C LEU A 351 10.59 -12.56 -9.55
N GLY A 352 10.87 -11.32 -9.89
CA GLY A 352 12.00 -10.59 -9.33
C GLY A 352 13.34 -10.95 -10.00
N LYS A 353 14.43 -10.90 -9.23
CA LYS A 353 15.80 -11.07 -9.79
C LYS A 353 16.28 -12.52 -9.86
N GLY A 354 15.51 -13.49 -9.40
CA GLY A 354 15.92 -14.89 -9.31
C GLY A 354 16.63 -15.22 -7.98
N TYR A 355 17.45 -16.27 -8.00
CA TYR A 355 18.16 -16.73 -6.81
C TYR A 355 19.64 -16.37 -6.85
N MET A 356 20.21 -16.10 -5.68
CA MET A 356 21.64 -15.91 -5.52
C MET A 356 22.22 -17.10 -4.78
N PHE A 357 23.32 -17.63 -5.30
CA PHE A 357 24.11 -18.67 -4.67
C PHE A 357 25.45 -18.08 -4.22
N GLU A 358 25.84 -18.39 -3.01
CA GLU A 358 27.15 -18.06 -2.46
C GLU A 358 27.97 -19.35 -2.36
N SER A 359 29.20 -19.33 -2.85
CA SER A 359 30.11 -20.45 -2.61
C SER A 359 30.50 -20.49 -1.12
N LYS A 360 30.82 -21.69 -0.60
CA LYS A 360 31.28 -21.88 0.79
C LYS A 360 32.49 -21.01 1.15
N SER A 361 33.25 -20.57 0.17
CA SER A 361 34.42 -19.69 0.32
C SER A 361 34.10 -18.20 0.22
N MET A 362 32.84 -17.80 0.07
CA MET A 362 32.36 -16.41 -0.13
C MET A 362 33.02 -15.62 -1.29
N LYS A 363 33.83 -16.28 -2.12
CA LYS A 363 34.55 -15.61 -3.22
C LYS A 363 33.74 -15.52 -4.51
N LEU A 364 32.74 -16.38 -4.68
CA LEU A 364 31.90 -16.40 -5.89
C LEU A 364 30.43 -16.31 -5.52
N ARG A 365 29.77 -15.26 -6.01
CA ARG A 365 28.32 -15.11 -5.99
C ARG A 365 27.79 -15.31 -7.39
N THR A 366 27.01 -16.33 -7.60
CA THR A 366 26.34 -16.60 -8.89
C THR A 366 24.86 -16.31 -8.75
N GLN A 367 24.33 -15.50 -9.66
CA GLN A 367 22.89 -15.23 -9.73
C GLN A 367 22.30 -16.12 -10.84
N ILE A 368 21.21 -16.84 -10.48
CA ILE A 368 20.34 -17.52 -11.44
C ILE A 368 19.15 -16.59 -11.70
N PRO A 369 19.06 -15.99 -12.89
CA PRO A 369 17.94 -15.12 -13.24
C PRO A 369 16.60 -15.87 -13.16
N ALA A 370 15.51 -15.16 -12.88
CA ALA A 370 14.18 -15.76 -12.80
C ALA A 370 13.75 -16.40 -14.13
N GLU A 371 14.21 -15.87 -15.25
CA GLU A 371 13.96 -16.38 -16.61
C GLU A 371 14.50 -17.82 -16.81
N MET A 372 15.54 -18.19 -16.09
CA MET A 372 16.12 -19.54 -16.16
C MET A 372 15.35 -20.58 -15.36
N LEU A 373 14.42 -20.18 -14.49
CA LEU A 373 13.67 -21.12 -13.62
C LEU A 373 12.81 -22.10 -14.40
N ALA A 374 12.44 -21.76 -15.64
CA ALA A 374 11.70 -22.64 -16.53
C ALA A 374 12.50 -23.90 -16.93
N SER A 375 13.82 -23.78 -17.11
CA SER A 375 14.68 -24.82 -17.71
C SER A 375 15.81 -25.32 -16.81
N ILE A 376 16.11 -24.64 -15.70
CA ILE A 376 17.26 -24.97 -14.85
C ILE A 376 17.12 -26.35 -14.20
N ASP A 377 18.25 -27.07 -14.04
CA ASP A 377 18.31 -28.30 -13.26
C ASP A 377 18.05 -28.04 -11.77
N LEU A 378 17.05 -28.71 -11.23
CA LEU A 378 16.57 -28.49 -9.86
C LEU A 378 17.50 -29.08 -8.78
N LYS A 379 18.52 -29.85 -9.15
CA LYS A 379 19.50 -30.38 -8.19
C LYS A 379 20.26 -29.29 -7.41
N TYR A 380 20.31 -28.07 -7.93
CA TYR A 380 20.98 -26.94 -7.29
C TYR A 380 20.17 -26.32 -6.13
N PHE A 381 18.91 -26.71 -5.97
CA PHE A 381 18.00 -26.13 -4.99
C PHE A 381 17.69 -27.12 -3.86
N ASN A 382 17.43 -26.60 -2.66
CA ASN A 382 16.90 -27.41 -1.58
C ASN A 382 15.47 -27.90 -1.90
N GLU A 383 15.01 -28.91 -1.20
CA GLU A 383 13.73 -29.58 -1.46
C GLU A 383 12.54 -28.58 -1.45
N SER A 384 12.50 -27.69 -0.47
CA SER A 384 11.42 -26.70 -0.35
C SER A 384 11.38 -25.75 -1.56
N THR A 385 12.53 -25.24 -2.00
CA THR A 385 12.61 -24.37 -3.18
C THR A 385 12.33 -25.13 -4.46
N ARG A 386 12.76 -26.40 -4.55
CA ARG A 386 12.49 -27.28 -5.69
C ARG A 386 10.99 -27.45 -5.89
N LYS A 387 10.26 -27.82 -4.85
CA LYS A 387 8.78 -27.97 -4.90
C LYS A 387 8.08 -26.70 -5.37
N LYS A 388 8.55 -25.52 -4.92
CA LYS A 388 8.01 -24.23 -5.35
C LYS A 388 8.25 -23.96 -6.83
N ILE A 389 9.45 -24.27 -7.34
CA ILE A 389 9.78 -24.09 -8.76
C ILE A 389 8.99 -25.07 -9.63
N GLU A 390 8.88 -26.33 -9.22
CA GLU A 390 8.09 -27.34 -9.92
C GLU A 390 6.62 -26.91 -10.07
N SER A 391 6.03 -26.42 -9.00
CA SER A 391 4.65 -25.93 -8.99
C SER A 391 4.42 -24.71 -9.91
N ILE A 392 5.40 -23.80 -10.04
CA ILE A 392 5.24 -22.60 -10.86
C ILE A 392 5.63 -22.79 -12.33
N ARG A 393 6.43 -23.82 -12.65
CA ARG A 393 6.93 -24.06 -14.02
C ARG A 393 5.85 -24.07 -15.11
N PRO A 394 4.70 -24.73 -14.92
CA PRO A 394 3.64 -24.73 -15.93
C PRO A 394 3.06 -23.34 -16.22
N LEU A 395 3.24 -22.40 -15.31
CA LEU A 395 2.73 -21.04 -15.40
C LEU A 395 3.73 -20.06 -16.04
N LEU A 396 4.99 -20.50 -16.26
CA LEU A 396 6.06 -19.62 -16.70
C LEU A 396 6.01 -19.37 -18.22
N ILE A 397 6.01 -18.10 -18.59
CA ILE A 397 6.15 -17.63 -19.97
C ILE A 397 7.09 -16.40 -19.97
N ASP A 398 8.12 -16.43 -20.80
CA ASP A 398 9.08 -15.31 -20.99
C ASP A 398 9.61 -14.71 -19.67
N GLY A 399 9.88 -15.56 -18.67
CA GLY A 399 10.39 -15.16 -17.36
C GLY A 399 9.36 -14.52 -16.41
N THR A 400 8.09 -14.58 -16.79
CA THR A 400 6.95 -14.20 -15.95
C THR A 400 6.07 -15.40 -15.66
N ALA A 401 5.31 -15.35 -14.59
CA ALA A 401 4.31 -16.36 -14.26
C ALA A 401 2.90 -15.81 -14.54
N SER A 402 2.07 -16.60 -15.20
CA SER A 402 0.64 -16.28 -15.33
C SER A 402 -0.01 -16.23 -13.95
N LEU A 403 -0.79 -15.18 -13.70
CA LEU A 403 -1.50 -14.94 -12.44
C LEU A 403 -2.92 -14.46 -12.71
N SER A 404 -3.68 -15.18 -13.50
CA SER A 404 -5.06 -14.82 -13.85
C SER A 404 -6.01 -14.75 -12.64
N PRO A 405 -6.01 -15.70 -11.68
CA PRO A 405 -6.86 -15.60 -10.51
C PRO A 405 -6.28 -14.65 -9.45
N GLY A 406 -7.13 -14.22 -8.53
CA GLY A 406 -6.72 -13.40 -7.41
C GLY A 406 -6.19 -12.01 -7.81
N MET A 407 -5.81 -11.26 -6.79
CA MET A 407 -5.17 -9.94 -6.94
C MET A 407 -3.85 -9.92 -6.18
N MET A 408 -2.97 -9.00 -6.52
CA MET A 408 -1.76 -8.72 -5.75
C MET A 408 -2.01 -7.59 -4.76
N MET A 409 -1.20 -7.55 -3.71
CA MET A 409 -1.32 -6.51 -2.67
C MET A 409 -1.19 -5.09 -3.26
N GLY A 410 -2.14 -4.23 -2.89
CA GLY A 410 -2.17 -2.83 -3.30
C GLY A 410 -3.00 -2.54 -4.55
N MET A 411 -3.76 -3.51 -5.05
CA MET A 411 -4.64 -3.36 -6.20
C MET A 411 -6.10 -3.23 -5.75
N PHE A 412 -6.85 -2.29 -6.32
CA PHE A 412 -8.27 -2.05 -6.05
C PHE A 412 -8.67 -1.93 -4.58
N ASN A 413 -7.93 -1.14 -3.80
CA ASN A 413 -8.22 -0.97 -2.38
C ASN A 413 -9.61 -0.35 -2.11
N MET A 414 -9.96 0.70 -2.84
CA MET A 414 -11.27 1.36 -2.68
C MET A 414 -12.39 0.46 -3.21
N LEU A 415 -12.24 -0.12 -4.39
CA LEU A 415 -13.27 -0.97 -4.97
C LEU A 415 -13.54 -2.21 -4.13
N SER A 416 -12.52 -2.83 -3.56
CA SER A 416 -12.68 -3.95 -2.64
C SER A 416 -13.35 -3.54 -1.31
N THR A 417 -13.12 -2.31 -0.86
CA THR A 417 -13.82 -1.75 0.30
C THR A 417 -15.31 -1.55 0.00
N VAL A 418 -15.68 -1.09 -1.21
CA VAL A 418 -17.09 -0.99 -1.64
C VAL A 418 -17.78 -2.34 -1.55
N LEU A 419 -17.11 -3.43 -1.97
CA LEU A 419 -17.67 -4.78 -1.84
C LEU A 419 -17.89 -5.15 -0.37
N GLY A 420 -16.91 -4.94 0.50
CA GLY A 420 -17.06 -5.23 1.92
C GLY A 420 -18.19 -4.42 2.58
N VAL A 421 -18.30 -3.13 2.23
CA VAL A 421 -19.39 -2.28 2.71
C VAL A 421 -20.75 -2.77 2.22
N SER A 422 -20.87 -3.26 0.99
CA SER A 422 -22.13 -3.80 0.48
C SER A 422 -22.62 -5.00 1.29
N ILE A 423 -21.70 -5.84 1.79
CA ILE A 423 -22.04 -6.95 2.68
C ILE A 423 -22.45 -6.46 4.08
N LEU A 424 -21.79 -5.44 4.60
CA LEU A 424 -22.22 -4.80 5.85
C LEU A 424 -23.63 -4.23 5.70
N ASN A 425 -23.92 -3.60 4.58
CA ASN A 425 -25.23 -3.01 4.30
C ASN A 425 -26.38 -4.03 4.28
N LEU A 426 -26.13 -5.25 3.82
CA LEU A 426 -27.14 -6.33 3.85
C LEU A 426 -27.63 -6.68 5.26
N GLY A 427 -26.86 -6.42 6.28
CA GLY A 427 -27.17 -6.70 7.68
C GLY A 427 -28.00 -5.64 8.39
N GLN A 428 -28.27 -4.49 7.76
CA GLN A 428 -29.02 -3.42 8.41
C GLN A 428 -30.46 -3.85 8.73
N LYS A 429 -30.97 -3.41 9.88
CA LYS A 429 -32.30 -3.78 10.41
C LYS A 429 -33.43 -3.60 9.40
N ARG A 430 -33.35 -2.60 8.54
CA ARG A 430 -34.37 -2.32 7.50
C ARG A 430 -34.43 -3.37 6.38
N TYR A 431 -33.37 -4.14 6.20
CA TYR A 431 -33.25 -5.17 5.14
C TYR A 431 -33.43 -6.59 5.67
N THR A 432 -33.29 -6.79 6.98
CA THR A 432 -33.42 -8.10 7.61
C THR A 432 -34.76 -8.20 8.35
N LYS A 433 -35.62 -9.12 7.93
CA LYS A 433 -36.84 -9.49 8.68
C LYS A 433 -36.53 -10.52 9.77
N THR A 434 -35.24 -10.74 10.07
CA THR A 434 -34.79 -11.72 11.06
C THR A 434 -34.67 -11.09 12.44
N THR A 435 -34.55 -11.93 13.45
CA THR A 435 -34.37 -11.52 14.85
C THR A 435 -32.98 -10.98 15.17
N TYR A 436 -32.11 -10.89 14.20
CA TYR A 436 -30.76 -10.31 14.32
C TYR A 436 -30.47 -9.33 13.17
N TRP A 437 -29.58 -8.42 13.40
CA TRP A 437 -29.11 -7.47 12.41
C TRP A 437 -27.66 -7.05 12.71
N TRP A 438 -26.96 -6.55 11.72
CA TRP A 438 -25.60 -6.07 11.89
C TRP A 438 -25.34 -4.80 11.11
N ASP A 439 -24.29 -4.10 11.52
CA ASP A 439 -23.67 -2.99 10.79
C ASP A 439 -22.21 -2.91 11.20
N GLY A 440 -21.42 -2.01 10.60
CA GLY A 440 -20.03 -1.90 10.94
C GLY A 440 -19.24 -0.97 10.03
N LEU A 441 -17.94 -1.22 9.99
CA LEU A 441 -16.97 -0.49 9.18
C LEU A 441 -16.08 -1.46 8.41
N GLN A 442 -15.74 -1.11 7.17
CA GLN A 442 -14.82 -1.85 6.32
C GLN A 442 -13.69 -0.95 5.82
N SER A 443 -12.45 -1.44 5.90
CA SER A 443 -11.27 -0.77 5.36
C SER A 443 -10.33 -1.81 4.75
N SER A 444 -10.44 -2.06 3.46
CA SER A 444 -9.71 -3.14 2.78
C SER A 444 -9.94 -4.48 3.51
N ASP A 445 -8.90 -5.12 4.04
CA ASP A 445 -8.97 -6.41 4.74
C ASP A 445 -9.46 -6.33 6.19
N ASP A 446 -9.43 -5.16 6.80
CA ASP A 446 -9.90 -4.96 8.18
C ASP A 446 -11.38 -4.58 8.22
N PHE A 447 -12.12 -5.19 9.15
CA PHE A 447 -13.50 -4.80 9.42
C PHE A 447 -13.81 -4.79 10.91
N ALA A 448 -14.75 -3.93 11.30
CA ALA A 448 -15.40 -3.97 12.59
C ALA A 448 -16.88 -4.22 12.37
N LEU A 449 -17.44 -5.21 13.05
CA LEU A 449 -18.83 -5.60 12.92
C LEU A 449 -19.50 -5.51 14.28
N ILE A 450 -20.70 -4.99 14.31
CA ILE A 450 -21.58 -5.01 15.48
C ILE A 450 -22.82 -5.82 15.13
N VAL A 451 -23.13 -6.83 15.93
CA VAL A 451 -24.30 -7.70 15.74
C VAL A 451 -25.23 -7.50 16.93
N ASN A 452 -26.51 -7.26 16.65
CA ASN A 452 -27.56 -7.10 17.62
C ASN A 452 -28.60 -8.21 17.47
N ALA A 453 -29.03 -8.79 18.59
CA ALA A 453 -30.09 -9.79 18.63
C ALA A 453 -30.70 -9.88 20.04
N PRO A 454 -31.94 -10.42 20.22
CA PRO A 454 -32.56 -10.58 21.52
C PRO A 454 -31.85 -11.57 22.45
N ASN A 455 -31.12 -12.54 21.89
CA ASN A 455 -30.46 -13.59 22.65
C ASN A 455 -29.12 -14.04 21.99
N HIS A 456 -28.39 -14.90 22.68
CA HIS A 456 -27.13 -15.41 22.21
C HIS A 456 -27.22 -16.27 20.93
N GLU A 457 -28.32 -17.01 20.78
CA GLU A 457 -28.57 -17.81 19.58
C GLU A 457 -28.72 -16.91 18.34
N GLY A 458 -29.45 -15.81 18.49
CA GLY A 458 -29.59 -14.79 17.45
C GLY A 458 -28.24 -14.14 17.08
N ILE A 459 -27.39 -13.83 18.07
CA ILE A 459 -26.04 -13.34 17.83
C ILE A 459 -25.23 -14.35 17.01
N GLN A 460 -25.24 -15.63 17.41
CA GLN A 460 -24.52 -16.69 16.69
C GLN A 460 -25.03 -16.83 15.25
N ALA A 461 -26.37 -16.85 15.08
CA ALA A 461 -26.98 -16.93 13.75
C ALA A 461 -26.62 -15.74 12.87
N GLY A 462 -26.57 -14.52 13.42
CA GLY A 462 -26.16 -13.32 12.73
C GLY A 462 -24.70 -13.37 12.26
N VAL A 463 -23.81 -13.81 13.14
CA VAL A 463 -22.37 -13.99 12.83
C VAL A 463 -22.17 -15.05 11.75
N ASP A 464 -22.83 -16.20 11.88
CA ASP A 464 -22.72 -17.30 10.90
C ASP A 464 -23.25 -16.87 9.52
N ARG A 465 -24.36 -16.13 9.50
CA ARG A 465 -24.90 -15.58 8.25
C ARG A 465 -23.94 -14.57 7.63
N PHE A 466 -23.40 -13.64 8.39
CA PHE A 466 -22.39 -12.70 7.90
C PHE A 466 -21.19 -13.42 7.30
N TYR A 467 -20.64 -14.40 8.01
CA TYR A 467 -19.54 -15.22 7.55
C TYR A 467 -19.81 -15.91 6.22
N ARG A 468 -20.98 -16.56 6.09
CA ARG A 468 -21.40 -17.25 4.86
C ARG A 468 -21.60 -16.26 3.70
N THR A 469 -22.25 -15.12 3.99
CA THR A 469 -22.45 -14.07 2.99
C THR A 469 -21.13 -13.50 2.47
N CYS A 470 -20.17 -13.27 3.36
CA CYS A 470 -18.82 -12.88 2.97
C CYS A 470 -18.17 -13.92 2.04
N LYS A 471 -18.28 -15.21 2.36
CA LYS A 471 -17.72 -16.30 1.53
C LYS A 471 -18.33 -16.34 0.13
N LEU A 472 -19.61 -16.06 -0.03
CA LEU A 472 -20.29 -16.02 -1.33
C LEU A 472 -19.69 -14.98 -2.28
N VAL A 473 -19.08 -13.95 -1.76
CA VAL A 473 -18.45 -12.88 -2.56
C VAL A 473 -16.91 -12.91 -2.51
N GLY A 474 -16.31 -14.01 -2.05
CA GLY A 474 -14.86 -14.17 -2.01
C GLY A 474 -14.15 -13.52 -0.82
N ILE A 475 -14.90 -13.10 0.20
CA ILE A 475 -14.35 -12.53 1.44
C ILE A 475 -14.24 -13.64 2.48
N ASN A 476 -13.04 -13.91 2.95
CA ASN A 476 -12.75 -14.99 3.90
C ASN A 476 -12.30 -14.44 5.24
N MET A 477 -13.18 -14.48 6.22
CA MET A 477 -12.88 -14.02 7.58
C MET A 477 -11.87 -14.95 8.27
N SER A 478 -10.88 -14.38 8.92
CA SER A 478 -9.87 -15.12 9.65
C SER A 478 -10.35 -15.51 11.04
N LYS A 479 -10.67 -16.78 11.24
CA LYS A 479 -11.06 -17.31 12.57
C LYS A 479 -9.97 -17.12 13.63
N LYS A 480 -8.69 -17.13 13.24
CA LYS A 480 -7.54 -16.98 14.16
C LYS A 480 -7.30 -15.56 14.62
N LYS A 481 -7.72 -14.56 13.82
CA LYS A 481 -7.42 -13.15 14.07
C LYS A 481 -8.65 -12.32 14.38
N SER A 482 -9.84 -12.89 14.18
CA SER A 482 -11.10 -12.22 14.50
C SER A 482 -11.54 -12.57 15.92
N TYR A 483 -12.02 -11.58 16.64
CA TYR A 483 -12.44 -11.70 18.03
C TYR A 483 -13.86 -11.21 18.19
N ILE A 484 -14.68 -11.95 18.96
CA ILE A 484 -16.03 -11.55 19.32
C ILE A 484 -16.01 -11.11 20.78
N ASN A 485 -16.60 -9.96 21.07
CA ASN A 485 -16.71 -9.45 22.42
C ASN A 485 -18.12 -8.93 22.71
N ARG A 486 -18.52 -9.02 23.96
CA ARG A 486 -19.75 -8.43 24.46
C ARG A 486 -19.51 -6.95 24.65
N THR A 487 -20.22 -6.12 23.90
CA THR A 487 -20.22 -4.66 23.87
C THR A 487 -19.06 -3.86 24.47
N GLY A 488 -18.68 -2.82 23.81
CA GLY A 488 -17.88 -1.73 24.36
C GLY A 488 -16.39 -1.80 24.08
N THR A 489 -15.87 -2.87 23.47
CA THR A 489 -14.44 -2.94 23.14
C THR A 489 -14.20 -3.63 21.81
N PHE A 490 -13.57 -2.98 20.86
CA PHE A 490 -13.12 -3.58 19.60
C PHE A 490 -11.96 -2.78 18.99
N GLU A 491 -11.32 -3.36 18.00
CA GLU A 491 -10.25 -2.75 17.23
C GLU A 491 -10.68 -2.64 15.76
N PHE A 492 -10.33 -1.52 15.15
CA PHE A 492 -10.48 -1.30 13.71
C PHE A 492 -9.29 -0.51 13.18
N THR A 493 -8.50 -1.10 12.30
CA THR A 493 -7.29 -0.49 11.70
C THR A 493 -6.34 0.14 12.71
N SER A 494 -6.06 -0.59 13.81
CA SER A 494 -5.24 -0.16 14.96
C SER A 494 -5.85 0.98 15.79
N PHE A 495 -7.10 1.36 15.56
CA PHE A 495 -7.87 2.18 16.47
C PHE A 495 -8.67 1.29 17.41
N PHE A 496 -8.55 1.55 18.71
CA PHE A 496 -9.25 0.82 19.76
C PHE A 496 -10.41 1.63 20.28
N TYR A 497 -11.59 1.03 20.24
CA TYR A 497 -12.78 1.57 20.88
C TYR A 497 -13.01 0.86 22.21
N ARG A 498 -13.20 1.63 23.28
CA ARG A 498 -13.53 1.11 24.60
C ARG A 498 -14.43 2.11 25.34
N TYR A 499 -15.64 1.70 25.68
CA TYR A 499 -16.58 2.49 26.48
C TYR A 499 -16.70 3.96 26.05
N GLY A 500 -16.87 4.21 24.77
CA GLY A 500 -17.00 5.57 24.22
C GLY A 500 -15.70 6.29 23.87
N PHE A 501 -14.56 5.74 24.25
CA PHE A 501 -13.25 6.29 23.90
C PHE A 501 -12.65 5.60 22.68
N VAL A 502 -12.06 6.38 21.79
CA VAL A 502 -11.32 5.89 20.63
C VAL A 502 -9.88 6.36 20.75
N ALA A 503 -8.94 5.43 20.75
CA ALA A 503 -7.52 5.72 20.81
C ALA A 503 -6.73 4.83 19.84
N ASN A 504 -5.63 5.36 19.30
CA ASN A 504 -4.69 4.59 18.52
C ASN A 504 -3.45 4.32 19.39
N PHE A 505 -3.33 3.11 19.91
CA PHE A 505 -2.15 2.67 20.62
C PHE A 505 -1.15 2.12 19.61
N SER A 506 -0.35 2.99 19.04
CA SER A 506 0.65 2.57 18.06
C SER A 506 1.81 1.85 18.74
N MET A 507 1.90 0.55 18.51
CA MET A 507 3.13 -0.19 18.79
C MET A 507 4.23 0.15 17.78
N GLU A 508 3.85 0.67 16.63
CA GLU A 508 4.73 1.11 15.57
C GLU A 508 4.90 2.62 15.63
N LEU A 509 5.58 3.11 16.66
CA LEU A 509 6.02 4.50 16.64
C LEU A 509 7.04 4.66 15.51
N PRO A 510 6.94 5.73 14.71
CA PRO A 510 7.97 6.04 13.73
C PRO A 510 9.32 6.17 14.44
N SER A 511 10.38 5.85 13.71
CA SER A 511 11.73 6.09 14.21
C SER A 511 11.87 7.55 14.65
N PHE A 512 12.36 7.77 15.86
CA PHE A 512 12.66 9.10 16.35
C PHE A 512 14.01 9.64 15.86
N GLY A 513 14.54 9.03 14.79
CA GLY A 513 15.74 9.49 14.13
C GLY A 513 15.47 10.55 13.07
N VAL A 514 16.55 11.07 12.50
CA VAL A 514 16.49 12.06 11.42
C VAL A 514 16.10 11.41 10.09
N SER A 515 15.42 12.19 9.23
CA SER A 515 14.96 11.71 7.90
C SER A 515 16.09 11.69 6.86
N GLY A 516 17.14 12.50 7.05
CA GLY A 516 18.28 12.60 6.14
C GLY A 516 18.10 13.56 4.97
N ILE A 517 17.14 14.48 5.04
CA ILE A 517 16.91 15.52 4.02
C ILE A 517 17.92 16.66 4.17
N ASN A 518 17.78 17.44 5.20
CA ASN A 518 18.70 18.51 5.62
C ASN A 518 18.43 18.89 7.09
N GLU A 519 19.30 19.71 7.67
CA GLU A 519 19.25 20.06 9.09
C GLU A 519 17.94 20.75 9.48
N SER A 520 17.49 21.75 8.74
CA SER A 520 16.26 22.49 9.03
C SER A 520 15.01 21.63 8.87
N ALA A 521 14.89 20.92 7.75
CA ALA A 521 13.76 20.06 7.47
C ALA A 521 13.67 18.91 8.48
N ASP A 522 14.76 18.27 8.82
CA ASP A 522 14.79 17.15 9.76
C ASP A 522 14.40 17.54 11.17
N MET A 523 14.77 18.73 11.63
CA MET A 523 14.32 19.25 12.91
C MET A 523 12.80 19.43 12.93
N SER A 524 12.25 20.08 11.92
CA SER A 524 10.81 20.29 11.79
C SER A 524 10.02 18.98 11.68
N ILE A 525 10.50 18.05 10.86
CA ILE A 525 9.87 16.72 10.68
C ILE A 525 9.89 15.96 12.00
N GLY A 526 11.03 15.89 12.68
CA GLY A 526 11.18 15.11 13.91
C GLY A 526 10.27 15.58 15.04
N VAL A 527 10.19 16.90 15.29
CA VAL A 527 9.29 17.43 16.33
C VAL A 527 7.81 17.26 15.94
N THR A 528 7.48 17.40 14.65
CA THR A 528 6.13 17.19 14.14
C THR A 528 5.69 15.72 14.28
N VAL A 529 6.58 14.78 14.03
CA VAL A 529 6.33 13.34 14.23
C VAL A 529 5.99 13.06 15.70
N ILE A 530 6.75 13.58 16.65
CA ILE A 530 6.48 13.40 18.08
C ILE A 530 5.12 14.02 18.44
N LYS A 531 4.84 15.25 18.00
CA LYS A 531 3.57 15.93 18.21
C LYS A 531 2.39 15.09 17.69
N ASN A 532 2.49 14.61 16.46
CA ASN A 532 1.42 13.82 15.85
C ASN A 532 1.19 12.48 16.57
N ASN A 533 2.23 11.86 17.10
CA ASN A 533 2.10 10.67 17.92
C ASN A 533 1.42 10.95 19.27
N MET A 534 1.67 12.11 19.88
CA MET A 534 0.95 12.52 21.08
C MET A 534 -0.55 12.73 20.81
N ILE A 535 -0.89 13.35 19.68
CA ILE A 535 -2.27 13.69 19.33
C ILE A 535 -3.04 12.45 18.85
N ASN A 536 -2.45 11.67 17.96
CA ASN A 536 -3.16 10.63 17.21
C ASN A 536 -2.92 9.22 17.78
N ASN A 537 -1.78 8.96 18.40
CA ASN A 537 -1.33 7.62 18.79
C ASN A 537 -1.24 7.42 20.30
N ASP A 538 -1.81 8.33 21.07
CA ASP A 538 -1.85 8.28 22.54
C ASP A 538 -0.45 8.10 23.16
N LEU A 539 0.56 8.76 22.59
CA LEU A 539 1.90 8.82 23.16
C LEU A 539 1.88 9.67 24.42
N GLY A 540 2.12 9.07 25.58
CA GLY A 540 2.12 9.75 26.87
C GLY A 540 3.20 10.83 26.99
N PRO A 541 3.03 11.83 27.85
CA PRO A 541 3.96 12.96 27.95
C PRO A 541 5.37 12.55 28.35
N ALA A 542 5.54 11.60 29.26
CA ALA A 542 6.85 11.11 29.66
C ALA A 542 7.60 10.42 28.49
N THR A 543 6.90 9.55 27.76
CA THR A 543 7.48 8.84 26.59
C THR A 543 7.75 9.84 25.45
N ALA A 544 6.89 10.83 25.25
CA ALA A 544 7.11 11.89 24.26
C ALA A 544 8.37 12.72 24.57
N GLN A 545 8.59 13.06 25.84
CA GLN A 545 9.79 13.76 26.27
C GLN A 545 11.06 12.91 26.09
N MET A 546 10.99 11.62 26.37
CA MET A 546 12.10 10.69 26.09
C MET A 546 12.38 10.60 24.58
N ALA A 547 11.32 10.50 23.75
CA ALA A 547 11.43 10.48 22.30
C ALA A 547 12.09 11.74 21.75
N LEU A 548 11.74 12.91 22.30
CA LEU A 548 12.35 14.18 21.93
C LEU A 548 13.85 14.20 22.26
N GLN A 549 14.24 13.71 23.43
CA GLN A 549 15.65 13.63 23.81
C GLN A 549 16.44 12.68 22.92
N LEU A 550 15.87 11.51 22.58
CA LEU A 550 16.48 10.56 21.67
C LEU A 550 16.63 11.15 20.26
N PHE A 551 15.60 11.84 19.76
CA PHE A 551 15.65 12.53 18.47
C PHE A 551 16.75 13.58 18.41
N ILE A 552 16.82 14.46 19.40
CA ILE A 552 17.85 15.52 19.47
C ILE A 552 19.25 14.91 19.55
N LYS A 553 19.42 13.82 20.29
CA LYS A 553 20.69 13.13 20.36
C LYS A 553 21.09 12.55 19.00
N ASP A 554 20.20 11.85 18.33
CA ASP A 554 20.43 11.32 16.98
C ASP A 554 20.72 12.44 15.96
N TYR A 555 19.97 13.52 16.01
CA TYR A 555 20.17 14.72 15.19
C TYR A 555 21.58 15.29 15.35
N ARG A 556 22.03 15.49 16.58
CA ARG A 556 23.36 16.01 16.87
C ARG A 556 24.47 15.08 16.38
N TYR A 557 24.32 13.78 16.54
CA TYR A 557 25.30 12.80 16.05
C TYR A 557 25.31 12.71 14.53
N THR A 558 24.15 12.73 13.88
CA THR A 558 24.05 12.65 12.43
C THR A 558 24.66 13.85 11.74
N TYR A 559 24.31 15.06 12.20
CA TYR A 559 24.77 16.32 11.63
C TYR A 559 26.06 16.86 12.28
N ARG A 560 26.57 16.14 13.28
CA ARG A 560 27.81 16.53 14.02
C ARG A 560 27.73 17.93 14.61
N CYS A 561 26.55 18.35 15.03
CA CYS A 561 26.25 19.66 15.59
C CYS A 561 26.06 19.60 17.12
N HIS A 562 27.04 19.01 17.82
CA HIS A 562 27.02 19.01 19.28
C HIS A 562 27.09 20.42 19.84
N ARG A 563 26.60 20.61 21.07
CA ARG A 563 26.65 21.92 21.73
C ARG A 563 28.06 22.49 21.69
N GLY A 564 28.15 23.82 21.49
CA GLY A 564 29.43 24.50 21.41
C GLY A 564 30.28 24.46 22.69
N ASP A 565 29.66 24.16 23.84
CA ASP A 565 30.33 24.02 25.15
C ASP A 565 30.75 22.55 25.44
N THR A 566 30.45 21.62 24.55
CA THR A 566 30.80 20.20 24.73
C THR A 566 32.27 19.93 24.45
N GLN A 567 32.80 18.88 25.08
CA GLN A 567 34.15 18.38 24.79
C GLN A 567 34.20 17.38 23.62
N ILE A 568 33.06 17.00 23.07
CA ILE A 568 32.98 16.06 21.95
C ILE A 568 33.63 16.70 20.71
N GLN A 569 34.63 16.00 20.15
CA GLN A 569 35.36 16.47 18.97
C GLN A 569 34.74 15.88 17.68
N THR A 570 34.33 16.74 16.76
CA THR A 570 33.84 16.37 15.43
C THR A 570 34.47 17.27 14.39
N ARG A 571 34.24 17.02 13.11
CA ARG A 571 34.73 17.88 12.02
C ARG A 571 34.21 19.33 12.11
N ARG A 572 33.02 19.52 12.69
CA ARG A 572 32.38 20.84 12.86
C ARG A 572 32.69 21.49 14.21
N SER A 573 33.36 20.81 15.12
CA SER A 573 33.58 21.29 16.50
C SER A 573 34.29 22.63 16.56
N PHE A 574 35.26 22.86 15.70
CA PHE A 574 36.00 24.12 15.67
C PHE A 574 35.08 25.31 15.32
N GLU A 575 34.28 25.18 14.27
CA GLU A 575 33.37 26.24 13.83
C GLU A 575 32.26 26.47 14.84
N LEU A 576 31.70 25.42 15.42
CA LEU A 576 30.63 25.52 16.41
C LEU A 576 31.13 26.12 17.73
N LYS A 577 32.32 25.79 18.18
CA LYS A 577 32.94 26.38 19.37
C LYS A 577 33.22 27.88 19.14
N LYS A 578 33.76 28.25 17.99
CA LYS A 578 33.98 29.64 17.63
C LYS A 578 32.68 30.42 17.63
N LEU A 579 31.63 29.90 17.02
CA LEU A 579 30.32 30.54 17.01
C LEU A 579 29.74 30.69 18.44
N TRP A 580 29.89 29.64 19.26
CA TRP A 580 29.47 29.67 20.65
C TRP A 580 30.16 30.76 21.46
N GLU A 581 31.47 30.90 21.33
CA GLU A 581 32.26 31.91 22.02
C GLU A 581 31.93 33.35 21.56
N GLN A 582 31.65 33.53 20.26
CA GLN A 582 31.29 34.83 19.66
C GLN A 582 29.85 35.26 19.96
N THR A 583 28.99 34.34 20.35
CA THR A 583 27.57 34.62 20.58
C THR A 583 27.33 35.06 22.03
N ARG A 584 26.62 36.14 22.22
CA ARG A 584 26.23 36.65 23.56
C ARG A 584 25.09 35.80 24.13
N SER A 585 24.03 35.62 23.36
CA SER A 585 22.89 34.80 23.74
C SER A 585 23.01 33.38 23.17
N LYS A 586 23.58 32.48 23.92
CA LYS A 586 23.82 31.09 23.53
C LYS A 586 22.54 30.28 23.39
N THR A 587 21.51 30.64 24.14
CA THR A 587 20.18 30.01 24.06
C THR A 587 19.46 30.32 22.74
N GLY A 588 19.82 31.41 22.06
CA GLY A 588 19.28 31.79 20.77
C GLY A 588 19.87 30.99 19.58
N LEU A 589 20.99 30.31 19.78
CA LEU A 589 21.57 29.49 18.72
C LEU A 589 20.68 28.28 18.38
N LEU A 590 20.49 28.02 17.07
CA LEU A 590 19.79 26.82 16.61
C LEU A 590 20.58 25.57 17.04
N VAL A 591 19.88 24.46 17.21
CA VAL A 591 20.52 23.18 17.53
C VAL A 591 21.53 22.79 16.45
N SER A 592 21.24 23.07 15.18
CA SER A 592 22.16 22.85 14.07
C SER A 592 23.45 23.68 14.14
N ASP A 593 23.43 24.79 14.84
CA ASP A 593 24.59 25.67 15.08
C ASP A 593 25.23 25.46 16.47
N GLY A 594 24.94 24.34 17.11
CA GLY A 594 25.52 23.97 18.41
C GLY A 594 24.80 24.60 19.61
N GLY A 595 23.60 25.10 19.43
CA GLY A 595 22.78 25.66 20.52
C GLY A 595 22.10 24.55 21.36
N PRO A 596 21.52 24.94 22.51
CA PRO A 596 20.74 24.06 23.35
C PRO A 596 19.40 23.73 22.71
N ASN A 597 18.81 22.59 23.09
CA ASN A 597 17.46 22.22 22.71
C ASN A 597 16.45 22.88 23.65
N LEU A 598 15.62 23.81 23.14
CA LEU A 598 14.54 24.46 23.90
C LEU A 598 13.17 23.80 23.67
N TYR A 599 13.09 22.79 22.82
CA TYR A 599 11.85 22.04 22.64
C TYR A 599 11.48 21.23 23.87
N ASN A 600 10.19 21.24 24.16
CA ASN A 600 9.54 20.33 25.10
C ASN A 600 8.18 19.93 24.53
N ILE A 601 7.45 19.07 25.21
CA ILE A 601 6.15 18.57 24.73
C ILE A 601 5.06 19.66 24.55
N ARG A 602 5.27 20.87 25.08
CA ARG A 602 4.29 21.98 24.98
C ARG A 602 4.46 22.83 23.74
N ASN A 603 5.66 22.87 23.16
CA ASN A 603 6.02 23.80 22.08
C ASN A 603 6.43 23.11 20.77
N LEU A 604 6.13 21.82 20.60
CA LEU A 604 6.48 21.05 19.40
C LEU A 604 5.83 21.57 18.11
N HIS A 605 4.81 22.40 18.20
CA HIS A 605 4.12 23.03 17.06
C HIS A 605 4.80 24.31 16.57
N ILE A 606 5.77 24.83 17.31
CA ILE A 606 6.45 26.10 17.00
C ILE A 606 7.74 25.79 16.23
N PRO A 607 8.00 26.41 15.07
CA PRO A 607 9.29 26.31 14.39
C PRO A 607 10.43 26.77 15.30
N GLU A 608 11.60 26.11 15.23
CA GLU A 608 12.72 26.41 16.12
C GLU A 608 13.17 27.87 16.05
N VAL A 609 13.22 28.43 14.84
CA VAL A 609 13.59 29.83 14.62
C VAL A 609 12.63 30.77 15.36
N CYS A 610 11.32 30.51 15.29
CA CYS A 610 10.31 31.29 16.00
C CYS A 610 10.42 31.12 17.52
N LEU A 611 10.68 29.92 18.00
CA LEU A 611 10.85 29.59 19.41
C LEU A 611 12.03 30.38 20.05
N LYS A 612 13.08 30.58 19.28
CA LYS A 612 14.32 31.24 19.75
C LYS A 612 14.48 32.68 19.30
N TRP A 613 13.54 33.21 18.49
CA TRP A 613 13.72 34.50 17.81
C TRP A 613 14.09 35.66 18.77
N GLU A 614 13.38 35.82 19.85
CA GLU A 614 13.62 36.87 20.83
C GLU A 614 14.90 36.66 21.65
N LEU A 615 15.42 35.46 21.66
CA LEU A 615 16.65 35.10 22.36
C LEU A 615 17.90 35.28 21.49
N MET A 616 17.74 35.51 20.19
CA MET A 616 18.86 35.59 19.24
C MET A 616 19.53 36.95 19.28
N ASP A 617 20.86 36.94 19.11
CA ASP A 617 21.61 38.17 18.83
C ASP A 617 21.21 38.72 17.44
N GLU A 618 21.22 40.06 17.29
CA GLU A 618 20.84 40.73 16.03
C GLU A 618 21.68 40.27 14.84
N ASP A 619 22.98 40.10 15.01
CA ASP A 619 23.89 39.60 13.95
C ASP A 619 23.53 38.16 13.53
N TYR A 620 23.10 37.33 14.46
CA TYR A 620 22.68 35.97 14.18
C TYR A 620 21.33 35.93 13.46
N GLN A 621 20.38 36.76 13.89
CA GLN A 621 19.11 36.95 13.18
C GLN A 621 19.34 37.39 11.74
N GLY A 622 20.22 38.36 11.51
CA GLY A 622 20.54 38.85 10.18
C GLY A 622 21.13 37.76 9.27
N ARG A 623 21.95 36.87 9.80
CA ARG A 623 22.51 35.75 9.06
C ARG A 623 21.46 34.69 8.72
N LEU A 624 20.55 34.39 9.63
CA LEU A 624 19.45 33.44 9.38
C LEU A 624 18.46 33.97 8.36
N CYS A 625 18.17 35.28 8.36
CA CYS A 625 17.25 35.93 7.43
C CYS A 625 17.87 36.28 6.07
N ASN A 626 19.15 35.98 5.84
CA ASN A 626 19.80 36.22 4.56
C ASN A 626 19.16 35.33 3.47
N PRO A 627 18.63 35.92 2.38
CA PRO A 627 18.02 35.14 1.28
C PRO A 627 18.97 34.15 0.61
N LEU A 628 20.27 34.36 0.73
CA LEU A 628 21.31 33.48 0.22
C LEU A 628 21.64 32.31 1.17
N ASN A 629 21.02 32.25 2.34
CA ASN A 629 21.20 31.14 3.27
C ASN A 629 20.31 29.95 2.86
N PRO A 630 20.88 28.85 2.35
CA PRO A 630 20.09 27.72 1.86
C PRO A 630 19.58 26.81 2.98
N PHE A 631 19.97 27.03 4.24
CA PHE A 631 19.75 26.10 5.35
C PHE A 631 18.54 26.45 6.23
N VAL A 632 18.03 27.65 6.12
CA VAL A 632 16.83 28.10 6.84
C VAL A 632 15.81 28.58 5.82
N SER A 633 14.71 27.86 5.76
CA SER A 633 13.56 28.19 4.89
C SER A 633 12.46 28.86 5.69
#